data_38cb51f0080319f47351720324c5ceee
#
_entry.id   38cb51f0080319f47351720324c5ceee
#
_cell.length_a   1.000
_cell.length_b   1.000
_cell.length_c   1.000
_cell.angle_alpha   90.00
_cell.angle_beta   90.00
_cell.angle_gamma   90.00
#
_symmetry.space_group_name_H-M   'P 1'
#
loop_
_entity.id
_entity.type
_entity.pdbx_description
1 polymer ?
#
loop_
_entity_poly.entity_id
_entity_poly.type
_entity_poly.pdbx_seq_one_letter_code
_entity_poly.pdbx_strand_id
1 'polypeptide(L)'
;MPARVAACAAWAFAWPVWAGLDGGALPYPGIAVAMAQEVTPELAQKTAQQLALGAPRQGVQIAMSPEGIRPAPANKPAPQALPFGLAAERVSEGKILHKWIDVQSEIREDKEILASCRENASSCPPAAQVFLAIVDEGRARSGRARIGVINRAINLAIIPTSDLVQWGVVDRWSAPLETFTTRRGDCEDYAIAKYVALQAAGVAPEDIELVVVRNTDTSENHAVVAVWLDGTWVILDNRRLALVPAREIRRATPLFVIDEQGVRQSMAPTANAQLREGVPALF
;
A
#
# COMPACT_ATOMS: atom_id res chain seq x y z
N MET A 1 -24.97 22.81 -8.67
CA MET A 1 -24.01 23.22 -7.59
C MET A 1 -22.74 22.46 -7.85
N PRO A 2 -21.57 23.09 -8.02
CA PRO A 2 -20.34 22.38 -8.32
C PRO A 2 -19.91 21.61 -7.07
N ALA A 3 -19.66 20.30 -7.24
CA ALA A 3 -19.09 19.45 -6.21
C ALA A 3 -17.70 19.99 -5.84
N ARG A 4 -17.52 20.38 -4.61
CA ARG A 4 -16.21 20.75 -4.08
C ARG A 4 -15.37 19.49 -4.00
N VAL A 5 -14.37 19.37 -4.85
CA VAL A 5 -13.29 18.40 -4.70
C VAL A 5 -12.43 18.93 -3.55
N ALA A 6 -12.65 18.41 -2.34
CA ALA A 6 -11.82 18.75 -1.21
C ALA A 6 -10.54 17.92 -1.30
N ALA A 7 -9.41 18.61 -1.39
CA ALA A 7 -8.09 18.01 -1.30
C ALA A 7 -7.90 17.33 0.08
N CYS A 8 -7.05 16.31 0.13
CA CYS A 8 -6.65 15.68 1.38
C CYS A 8 -6.05 16.74 2.32
N ALA A 9 -6.78 17.14 3.37
CA ALA A 9 -6.26 18.12 4.31
C ALA A 9 -5.12 17.51 5.13
N ALA A 10 -3.93 18.06 4.98
CA ALA A 10 -2.80 17.75 5.83
C ALA A 10 -3.08 18.31 7.23
N TRP A 11 -3.15 17.45 8.21
CA TRP A 11 -3.14 17.88 9.61
C TRP A 11 -1.75 18.43 9.93
N ALA A 12 -1.60 19.74 9.85
CA ALA A 12 -0.45 20.44 10.37
C ALA A 12 -0.54 20.38 11.90
N PHE A 13 0.22 19.48 12.52
CA PHE A 13 0.60 19.66 13.92
C PHE A 13 1.47 20.90 13.98
N ALA A 14 0.92 21.99 14.48
CA ALA A 14 1.66 23.19 14.81
C ALA A 14 2.64 22.85 15.94
N TRP A 15 3.89 22.68 15.62
CA TRP A 15 4.96 22.70 16.59
C TRP A 15 5.24 24.17 16.90
N PRO A 16 5.36 24.55 18.19
CA PRO A 16 5.71 25.91 18.53
C PRO A 16 7.14 26.20 18.05
N VAL A 17 7.27 27.27 17.27
CA VAL A 17 8.56 27.85 16.92
C VAL A 17 9.16 28.43 18.19
N TRP A 18 10.12 27.74 18.78
CA TRP A 18 11.00 28.29 19.78
C TRP A 18 12.14 29.03 19.09
N ALA A 19 11.99 30.33 18.93
CA ALA A 19 13.12 31.24 18.75
C ALA A 19 13.68 31.56 20.14
N GLY A 20 14.87 31.05 20.42
CA GLY A 20 15.58 31.34 21.66
C GLY A 20 17.04 31.00 21.53
N LEU A 21 17.85 32.01 21.51
CA LEU A 21 19.30 32.06 21.68
C LEU A 21 19.68 31.29 22.95
N ASP A 22 20.69 30.43 22.84
CA ASP A 22 21.82 30.22 23.74
C ASP A 22 22.21 28.72 23.76
N GLY A 23 23.52 28.50 23.67
CA GLY A 23 24.13 27.16 23.60
C GLY A 23 23.95 26.37 24.89
N GLY A 24 22.99 25.45 24.86
CA GLY A 24 22.74 24.48 25.90
C GLY A 24 22.68 23.07 25.33
N ALA A 25 23.54 22.17 25.78
CA ALA A 25 23.63 20.79 25.40
C ALA A 25 22.28 20.07 25.53
N LEU A 26 21.85 19.35 24.48
CA LEU A 26 20.67 18.50 24.48
C LEU A 26 20.83 17.31 25.44
N PRO A 27 19.83 17.02 26.30
CA PRO A 27 19.93 15.98 27.34
C PRO A 27 19.45 14.59 26.85
N TYR A 28 19.96 14.07 25.73
CA TYR A 28 19.83 12.65 25.40
C TYR A 28 21.06 12.14 24.65
N PRO A 29 22.13 11.76 25.37
CA PRO A 29 23.17 10.91 24.81
C PRO A 29 22.73 9.46 24.98
N GLY A 30 22.20 8.80 23.94
CA GLY A 30 21.85 7.39 24.09
C GLY A 30 21.27 6.64 22.89
N ILE A 31 21.06 7.24 21.72
CA ILE A 31 20.48 6.51 20.56
C ILE A 31 21.33 6.62 19.28
N ALA A 32 22.58 6.96 19.38
CA ALA A 32 23.45 7.10 18.20
C ALA A 32 24.62 6.12 18.13
N VAL A 33 24.60 5.01 18.87
CA VAL A 33 25.65 3.96 18.77
C VAL A 33 25.02 2.58 18.88
N ALA A 34 24.33 2.12 17.86
CA ALA A 34 23.90 0.72 17.73
C ALA A 34 23.68 0.29 16.28
N MET A 35 24.49 0.77 15.33
CA MET A 35 24.49 0.25 13.94
C MET A 35 25.90 0.24 13.35
N ALA A 36 26.87 -0.31 14.06
CA ALA A 36 28.14 -0.78 13.50
C ALA A 36 28.79 -1.74 14.48
N GLN A 37 28.19 -2.89 14.70
CA GLN A 37 28.96 -4.05 15.17
C GLN A 37 29.36 -4.83 13.92
N GLU A 38 30.62 -4.68 13.56
CA GLU A 38 31.29 -5.58 12.62
C GLU A 38 31.15 -7.00 13.17
N VAL A 39 30.49 -7.87 12.39
CA VAL A 39 30.41 -9.31 12.67
C VAL A 39 31.82 -9.86 12.47
N THR A 40 32.54 -10.08 13.54
CA THR A 40 33.88 -10.71 13.46
C THR A 40 33.75 -12.15 12.96
N PRO A 41 34.75 -12.64 12.19
CA PRO A 41 34.75 -14.01 11.65
C PRO A 41 34.54 -15.10 12.71
N GLU A 42 34.89 -14.82 13.95
CA GLU A 42 34.76 -15.73 15.08
C GLU A 42 33.32 -15.95 15.52
N LEU A 43 32.48 -14.92 15.43
CA LEU A 43 31.06 -15.02 15.76
C LEU A 43 30.29 -15.81 14.68
N ALA A 44 30.66 -15.67 13.41
CA ALA A 44 30.09 -16.45 12.31
C ALA A 44 30.44 -17.95 12.42
N GLN A 45 31.64 -18.30 12.86
CA GLN A 45 32.05 -19.69 13.06
C GLN A 45 31.34 -20.36 14.25
N LYS A 46 31.12 -19.65 15.35
CA LYS A 46 30.36 -20.18 16.51
C LYS A 46 28.93 -20.50 16.17
N THR A 47 28.27 -19.66 15.35
CA THR A 47 26.88 -19.87 14.91
C THR A 47 26.77 -21.08 13.98
N ALA A 48 27.76 -21.31 13.09
CA ALA A 48 27.79 -22.45 12.20
C ALA A 48 28.02 -23.77 12.95
N GLN A 49 28.84 -23.77 14.01
CA GLN A 49 29.09 -24.96 14.84
C GLN A 49 27.88 -25.34 15.72
N GLN A 50 27.09 -24.39 16.18
CA GLN A 50 25.87 -24.69 16.95
C GLN A 50 24.73 -25.26 16.09
N LEU A 51 24.68 -24.98 14.81
CA LEU A 51 23.70 -25.55 13.87
C LEU A 51 24.08 -26.98 13.43
N ALA A 52 25.31 -27.41 13.59
CA ALA A 52 25.80 -28.75 13.19
C ALA A 52 25.55 -29.85 14.22
N LEU A 53 25.17 -29.52 15.45
CA LEU A 53 25.06 -30.48 16.57
C LEU A 53 23.64 -30.99 16.85
N GLY A 54 22.65 -30.70 15.99
CA GLY A 54 21.25 -31.01 16.23
C GLY A 54 20.54 -31.88 15.17
N ALA A 55 21.22 -32.84 14.52
CA ALA A 55 20.55 -33.75 13.59
C ALA A 55 20.25 -35.10 14.25
N PRO A 56 18.99 -35.49 14.50
CA PRO A 56 18.69 -36.88 14.84
C PRO A 56 18.68 -37.74 13.58
N ARG A 57 19.48 -38.80 13.60
CA ARG A 57 19.39 -39.90 12.65
C ARG A 57 18.19 -40.77 13.01
N GLN A 58 17.17 -40.81 12.13
CA GLN A 58 16.41 -42.05 11.91
C GLN A 58 15.59 -41.86 10.61
N GLY A 59 15.84 -42.77 9.67
CA GLY A 59 15.15 -42.82 8.40
C GLY A 59 13.71 -43.34 8.59
N VAL A 60 12.77 -42.56 8.11
CA VAL A 60 11.41 -42.99 7.76
C VAL A 60 11.30 -42.79 6.25
N GLN A 61 11.26 -43.87 5.51
CA GLN A 61 10.88 -43.83 4.09
C GLN A 61 9.40 -43.58 4.02
N ILE A 62 9.03 -42.35 3.63
CA ILE A 62 7.66 -42.02 3.28
C ILE A 62 7.56 -42.19 1.76
N ALA A 63 6.71 -43.11 1.33
CA ALA A 63 6.37 -43.33 -0.06
C ALA A 63 5.88 -42.01 -0.68
N MET A 64 6.56 -41.54 -1.73
CA MET A 64 6.13 -40.42 -2.53
C MET A 64 4.90 -40.83 -3.37
N SER A 65 3.73 -40.32 -3.02
CA SER A 65 2.62 -40.25 -3.96
C SER A 65 2.81 -38.99 -4.80
N PRO A 66 2.80 -39.08 -6.14
CA PRO A 66 2.93 -37.94 -7.00
C PRO A 66 1.54 -37.37 -7.34
N GLU A 67 0.95 -36.64 -6.40
CA GLU A 67 -0.15 -35.74 -6.72
C GLU A 67 -0.12 -34.61 -5.71
N GLY A 68 0.62 -33.55 -6.09
CA GLY A 68 0.60 -32.28 -5.39
C GLY A 68 -0.81 -31.71 -5.43
N ILE A 69 -1.55 -31.81 -4.34
CA ILE A 69 -2.76 -31.01 -4.12
C ILE A 69 -2.30 -29.56 -4.08
N ARG A 70 -2.40 -28.86 -5.21
CA ARG A 70 -2.39 -27.41 -5.20
C ARG A 70 -3.59 -26.99 -4.33
N PRO A 71 -3.37 -26.17 -3.28
CA PRO A 71 -4.52 -25.57 -2.61
C PRO A 71 -5.31 -24.83 -3.67
N ALA A 72 -6.61 -25.14 -3.78
CA ALA A 72 -7.50 -24.42 -4.66
C ALA A 72 -7.39 -22.91 -4.35
N PRO A 73 -7.34 -22.02 -5.35
CA PRO A 73 -7.37 -20.59 -5.09
C PRO A 73 -8.63 -20.31 -4.27
N ALA A 74 -8.43 -19.64 -3.13
CA ALA A 74 -9.55 -19.21 -2.29
C ALA A 74 -10.56 -18.49 -3.20
N ASN A 75 -11.80 -18.94 -3.22
CA ASN A 75 -12.85 -18.38 -4.08
C ASN A 75 -12.91 -16.87 -3.85
N LYS A 76 -12.38 -16.11 -4.81
CA LYS A 76 -12.62 -14.67 -4.87
C LYS A 76 -14.12 -14.48 -5.02
N PRO A 77 -14.77 -13.63 -4.21
CA PRO A 77 -16.18 -13.34 -4.41
C PRO A 77 -16.44 -12.97 -5.86
N ALA A 78 -17.65 -13.27 -6.35
CA ALA A 78 -18.04 -12.96 -7.73
C ALA A 78 -17.60 -11.54 -8.14
N PRO A 79 -17.29 -11.28 -9.43
CA PRO A 79 -16.64 -10.03 -9.91
C PRO A 79 -17.30 -8.70 -9.53
N GLN A 80 -18.39 -8.74 -8.79
CA GLN A 80 -19.19 -7.57 -8.38
C GLN A 80 -19.00 -7.15 -6.92
N ALA A 81 -18.28 -7.90 -6.10
CA ALA A 81 -18.08 -7.54 -4.69
C ALA A 81 -16.83 -6.67 -4.53
N LEU A 82 -17.01 -5.37 -4.50
CA LEU A 82 -15.97 -4.39 -4.24
C LEU A 82 -15.46 -4.44 -2.79
N PRO A 83 -14.31 -3.82 -2.48
CA PRO A 83 -13.70 -3.84 -1.16
C PRO A 83 -14.61 -3.50 0.02
N PHE A 84 -15.67 -2.76 -0.22
CA PHE A 84 -16.65 -2.35 0.80
C PHE A 84 -18.05 -2.96 0.56
N GLY A 85 -18.14 -3.99 -0.29
CA GLY A 85 -19.39 -4.70 -0.57
C GLY A 85 -20.39 -3.93 -1.45
N LEU A 86 -19.95 -2.85 -2.11
CA LEU A 86 -20.80 -2.05 -2.98
C LEU A 86 -20.65 -2.46 -4.44
N ALA A 87 -21.72 -2.29 -5.22
CA ALA A 87 -21.67 -2.35 -6.66
C ALA A 87 -21.00 -1.09 -7.22
N ALA A 88 -20.37 -1.19 -8.41
CA ALA A 88 -19.82 -0.05 -9.10
C ALA A 88 -19.99 -0.17 -10.60
N GLU A 89 -20.12 0.96 -11.27
CA GLU A 89 -20.24 1.07 -12.72
C GLU A 89 -19.00 1.75 -13.31
N ARG A 90 -18.62 1.32 -14.51
CA ARG A 90 -17.47 1.88 -15.22
C ARG A 90 -17.75 3.33 -15.60
N VAL A 91 -16.76 4.19 -15.34
CA VAL A 91 -16.79 5.60 -15.71
C VAL A 91 -16.19 5.75 -17.11
N SER A 92 -16.91 6.42 -18.01
CA SER A 92 -16.45 6.71 -19.37
C SER A 92 -15.85 8.11 -19.53
N GLU A 93 -16.10 9.02 -18.57
CA GLU A 93 -15.62 10.40 -18.59
C GLU A 93 -15.49 10.97 -17.16
N GLY A 94 -14.76 12.06 -17.00
CA GLY A 94 -14.65 12.78 -15.74
C GLY A 94 -13.23 12.97 -15.24
N LYS A 95 -13.06 13.89 -14.29
CA LYS A 95 -11.74 14.32 -13.80
C LYS A 95 -10.89 13.17 -13.23
N ILE A 96 -11.51 12.27 -12.46
CA ILE A 96 -10.80 11.16 -11.82
C ILE A 96 -10.27 10.18 -12.88
N LEU A 97 -11.03 9.94 -13.95
CA LEU A 97 -10.59 9.08 -15.06
C LEU A 97 -9.41 9.72 -15.80
N HIS A 98 -9.47 11.03 -16.10
CA HIS A 98 -8.35 11.71 -16.75
C HIS A 98 -7.08 11.65 -15.92
N LYS A 99 -7.16 11.95 -14.61
CA LYS A 99 -6.02 11.83 -13.70
C LYS A 99 -5.43 10.43 -13.68
N TRP A 100 -6.30 9.40 -13.66
CA TRP A 100 -5.83 8.02 -13.70
C TRP A 100 -5.13 7.69 -15.01
N ILE A 101 -5.65 8.14 -16.14
CA ILE A 101 -5.02 7.96 -17.46
C ILE A 101 -3.65 8.65 -17.51
N ASP A 102 -3.57 9.88 -17.01
CA ASP A 102 -2.34 10.66 -17.01
C ASP A 102 -1.28 9.97 -16.15
N VAL A 103 -1.60 9.62 -14.89
CA VAL A 103 -0.64 8.95 -14.01
C VAL A 103 -0.29 7.54 -14.47
N GLN A 104 -1.20 6.81 -15.14
CA GLN A 104 -0.86 5.53 -15.77
C GLN A 104 0.22 5.68 -16.85
N SER A 105 0.25 6.82 -17.57
CA SER A 105 1.32 7.09 -18.54
C SER A 105 2.67 7.24 -17.83
N GLU A 106 2.71 8.04 -16.77
CA GLU A 106 3.89 8.21 -15.95
C GLU A 106 4.35 6.90 -15.28
N ILE A 107 3.40 6.07 -14.79
CA ILE A 107 3.71 4.74 -14.25
C ILE A 107 4.36 3.83 -15.31
N ARG A 108 3.97 3.93 -16.58
CA ARG A 108 4.63 3.15 -17.65
C ARG A 108 6.08 3.57 -17.82
N GLU A 109 6.36 4.88 -17.82
CA GLU A 109 7.72 5.41 -17.87
C GLU A 109 8.54 4.97 -16.63
N ASP A 110 7.95 5.03 -15.45
CA ASP A 110 8.57 4.51 -14.23
C ASP A 110 8.94 3.02 -14.36
N LYS A 111 8.04 2.20 -14.92
CA LYS A 111 8.30 0.76 -15.13
C LYS A 111 9.49 0.51 -16.05
N GLU A 112 9.69 1.34 -17.09
CA GLU A 112 10.86 1.26 -17.98
C GLU A 112 12.16 1.60 -17.23
N ILE A 113 12.14 2.67 -16.42
CA ILE A 113 13.28 3.04 -15.58
C ILE A 113 13.62 1.93 -14.59
N LEU A 114 12.61 1.37 -13.91
CA LEU A 114 12.78 0.29 -12.95
C LEU A 114 13.31 -1.00 -13.61
N ALA A 115 12.90 -1.29 -14.84
CA ALA A 115 13.43 -2.41 -15.62
C ALA A 115 14.91 -2.20 -15.96
N SER A 116 15.28 -1.01 -16.46
CA SER A 116 16.68 -0.65 -16.73
C SER A 116 17.56 -0.72 -15.47
N CYS A 117 17.03 -0.33 -14.32
CA CYS A 117 17.72 -0.48 -13.02
C CYS A 117 18.06 -1.92 -12.67
N ARG A 118 17.19 -2.86 -13.05
CA ARG A 118 17.42 -4.29 -12.79
C ARG A 118 18.51 -4.87 -13.69
N GLU A 119 18.69 -4.32 -14.89
CA GLU A 119 19.75 -4.72 -15.81
C GLU A 119 21.08 -4.06 -15.44
N ASN A 120 21.04 -2.79 -15.00
CA ASN A 120 22.24 -2.03 -14.65
C ASN A 120 22.02 -1.17 -13.40
N ALA A 121 22.37 -1.72 -12.26
CA ALA A 121 22.21 -1.06 -10.96
C ALA A 121 23.08 0.22 -10.82
N SER A 122 24.18 0.36 -11.58
CA SER A 122 25.07 1.51 -11.46
C SER A 122 24.48 2.79 -12.07
N SER A 123 23.53 2.68 -12.99
CA SER A 123 22.84 3.81 -13.62
C SER A 123 21.46 4.11 -13.02
N CYS A 124 21.08 3.37 -11.97
CA CYS A 124 19.76 3.47 -11.39
C CYS A 124 19.61 4.77 -10.55
N PRO A 125 18.57 5.59 -10.81
CA PRO A 125 18.31 6.78 -10.01
C PRO A 125 18.07 6.44 -8.52
N PRO A 126 18.47 7.31 -7.57
CA PRO A 126 18.29 7.04 -6.13
C PRO A 126 16.85 6.73 -5.73
N ALA A 127 15.86 7.43 -6.29
CA ALA A 127 14.44 7.17 -6.05
C ALA A 127 14.05 5.75 -6.47
N ALA A 128 14.49 5.31 -7.65
CA ALA A 128 14.22 3.97 -8.17
C ALA A 128 14.92 2.89 -7.32
N GLN A 129 16.14 3.14 -6.83
CA GLN A 129 16.84 2.21 -5.92
C GLN A 129 16.04 1.99 -4.64
N VAL A 130 15.56 3.07 -4.00
CA VAL A 130 14.74 2.98 -2.77
C VAL A 130 13.43 2.25 -3.05
N PHE A 131 12.73 2.59 -4.12
CA PHE A 131 11.48 1.94 -4.50
C PHE A 131 11.68 0.44 -4.78
N LEU A 132 12.72 0.07 -5.54
CA LEU A 132 13.05 -1.33 -5.82
C LEU A 132 13.42 -2.11 -4.55
N ALA A 133 14.13 -1.52 -3.61
CA ALA A 133 14.43 -2.16 -2.33
C ALA A 133 13.15 -2.53 -1.55
N ILE A 134 12.13 -1.65 -1.56
CA ILE A 134 10.82 -1.93 -0.96
C ILE A 134 10.10 -3.07 -1.69
N VAL A 135 10.12 -3.05 -3.03
CA VAL A 135 9.53 -4.11 -3.86
C VAL A 135 10.19 -5.46 -3.59
N ASP A 136 11.52 -5.49 -3.50
CA ASP A 136 12.28 -6.72 -3.29
C ASP A 136 12.08 -7.27 -1.88
N GLU A 137 11.98 -6.41 -0.88
CA GLU A 137 11.60 -6.82 0.47
C GLU A 137 10.19 -7.42 0.51
N GLY A 138 9.26 -6.87 -0.28
CA GLY A 138 7.93 -7.43 -0.49
C GLY A 138 7.97 -8.78 -1.20
N ARG A 139 8.78 -8.92 -2.27
CA ARG A 139 8.95 -10.17 -3.02
C ARG A 139 9.50 -11.31 -2.16
N ALA A 140 10.39 -11.00 -1.23
CA ALA A 140 10.97 -11.97 -0.32
C ALA A 140 9.95 -12.55 0.70
N ARG A 141 8.72 -12.04 0.72
CA ARG A 141 7.65 -12.44 1.63
C ARG A 141 6.39 -12.88 0.87
N SER A 142 5.43 -13.46 1.57
CA SER A 142 4.14 -13.87 1.03
C SER A 142 2.98 -13.38 1.90
N GLY A 143 1.77 -13.39 1.35
CA GLY A 143 0.53 -13.11 2.07
C GLY A 143 0.58 -11.79 2.85
N ARG A 144 0.09 -11.81 4.08
CA ARG A 144 -0.01 -10.61 4.94
C ARG A 144 1.34 -9.95 5.22
N ALA A 145 2.43 -10.71 5.30
CA ALA A 145 3.76 -10.17 5.56
C ALA A 145 4.27 -9.33 4.37
N ARG A 146 4.04 -9.77 3.13
CA ARG A 146 4.35 -8.99 1.92
C ARG A 146 3.62 -7.66 1.91
N ILE A 147 2.31 -7.69 2.11
CA ILE A 147 1.46 -6.50 2.08
C ILE A 147 1.83 -5.54 3.21
N GLY A 148 2.07 -6.07 4.41
CA GLY A 148 2.41 -5.28 5.59
C GLY A 148 3.75 -4.55 5.49
N VAL A 149 4.78 -5.22 4.95
CA VAL A 149 6.11 -4.59 4.80
C VAL A 149 6.07 -3.47 3.75
N ILE A 150 5.39 -3.66 2.62
CA ILE A 150 5.24 -2.63 1.59
C ILE A 150 4.46 -1.43 2.14
N ASN A 151 3.31 -1.65 2.81
CA ASN A 151 2.55 -0.57 3.44
C ASN A 151 3.41 0.25 4.41
N ARG A 152 4.11 -0.44 5.32
CA ARG A 152 4.95 0.21 6.32
C ARG A 152 6.11 0.98 5.69
N ALA A 153 6.83 0.37 4.74
CA ALA A 153 8.01 0.97 4.14
C ALA A 153 7.66 2.25 3.36
N ILE A 154 6.58 2.23 2.56
CA ILE A 154 6.12 3.40 1.81
C ILE A 154 5.62 4.49 2.77
N ASN A 155 4.85 4.14 3.81
CA ASN A 155 4.39 5.11 4.79
C ASN A 155 5.54 5.81 5.54
N LEU A 156 6.68 5.16 5.70
CA LEU A 156 7.86 5.73 6.36
C LEU A 156 8.80 6.47 5.40
N ALA A 157 8.75 6.17 4.10
CA ALA A 157 9.62 6.78 3.10
C ALA A 157 9.14 8.16 2.64
N ILE A 158 7.84 8.41 2.70
CA ILE A 158 7.19 9.63 2.18
C ILE A 158 6.76 10.52 3.35
N ILE A 159 6.95 11.83 3.20
CA ILE A 159 6.52 12.86 4.16
C ILE A 159 5.16 13.39 3.71
N PRO A 160 4.11 13.32 4.56
CA PRO A 160 2.79 13.82 4.21
C PRO A 160 2.85 15.32 3.87
N THR A 161 2.46 15.67 2.65
CA THR A 161 2.50 17.03 2.15
C THR A 161 1.35 17.19 1.14
N SER A 162 0.51 18.21 1.31
CA SER A 162 -0.54 18.46 0.34
C SER A 162 0.01 19.00 -0.98
N ASP A 163 -0.65 18.72 -2.07
CA ASP A 163 -0.33 19.23 -3.41
C ASP A 163 -0.24 20.74 -3.47
N LEU A 164 -1.11 21.44 -2.74
CA LEU A 164 -1.07 22.89 -2.68
C LEU A 164 0.26 23.41 -2.11
N VAL A 165 0.80 22.73 -1.10
CA VAL A 165 2.10 23.09 -0.50
C VAL A 165 3.26 22.65 -1.38
N GLN A 166 3.15 21.50 -2.02
CA GLN A 166 4.24 20.91 -2.80
C GLN A 166 4.34 21.52 -4.20
N TRP A 167 3.19 21.70 -4.86
CA TRP A 167 3.09 22.01 -6.29
C TRP A 167 2.38 23.33 -6.61
N GLY A 168 1.70 23.94 -5.61
CA GLY A 168 0.87 25.13 -5.83
C GLY A 168 -0.46 24.84 -6.55
N VAL A 169 -0.84 23.56 -6.68
CA VAL A 169 -2.12 23.11 -7.27
C VAL A 169 -2.93 22.36 -6.23
N VAL A 170 -4.24 22.18 -6.48
CA VAL A 170 -5.13 21.63 -5.45
C VAL A 170 -5.10 20.10 -5.37
N ASP A 171 -4.82 19.43 -6.47
CA ASP A 171 -4.99 17.98 -6.57
C ASP A 171 -4.21 17.46 -7.80
N ARG A 172 -3.04 16.86 -7.57
CA ARG A 172 -2.15 16.28 -8.56
C ARG A 172 -1.77 14.87 -8.14
N TRP A 173 -1.90 13.92 -9.05
CA TRP A 173 -1.49 12.54 -8.84
C TRP A 173 -0.10 12.33 -9.40
N SER A 174 0.81 11.79 -8.60
CA SER A 174 2.20 11.55 -9.01
C SER A 174 2.50 10.05 -9.12
N ALA A 175 3.29 9.69 -10.13
CA ALA A 175 3.83 8.34 -10.24
C ALA A 175 4.86 8.05 -9.13
N PRO A 176 5.15 6.77 -8.83
CA PRO A 176 6.02 6.41 -7.72
C PRO A 176 7.39 7.07 -7.72
N LEU A 177 8.08 7.15 -8.86
CA LEU A 177 9.43 7.71 -8.87
C LEU A 177 9.46 9.23 -8.65
N GLU A 178 8.44 9.97 -9.06
CA GLU A 178 8.30 11.37 -8.71
C GLU A 178 8.09 11.55 -7.20
N THR A 179 7.16 10.76 -6.63
CA THR A 179 6.90 10.76 -5.18
C THR A 179 8.15 10.40 -4.37
N PHE A 180 8.92 9.40 -4.81
CA PHE A 180 10.17 9.01 -4.13
C PHE A 180 11.34 9.98 -4.38
N THR A 181 11.34 10.71 -5.48
CA THR A 181 12.33 11.77 -5.75
C THR A 181 12.12 12.95 -4.81
N THR A 182 10.89 13.40 -4.66
CA THR A 182 10.54 14.50 -3.76
C THR A 182 10.47 14.06 -2.31
N ARG A 183 10.23 12.77 -2.05
CA ARG A 183 9.95 12.17 -0.74
C ARG A 183 8.76 12.83 -0.05
N ARG A 184 7.84 13.38 -0.82
CA ARG A 184 6.64 14.09 -0.36
C ARG A 184 5.46 13.66 -1.20
N GLY A 185 4.26 13.72 -0.60
CA GLY A 185 3.03 13.44 -1.29
C GLY A 185 1.84 13.41 -0.34
N ASP A 186 0.65 13.40 -0.88
CA ASP A 186 -0.56 13.24 -0.08
C ASP A 186 -1.20 11.84 -0.28
N CYS A 187 -2.47 11.66 0.03
CA CYS A 187 -3.04 10.32 0.17
C CYS A 187 -3.04 9.51 -1.13
N GLU A 188 -3.25 10.15 -2.28
CA GLU A 188 -3.25 9.48 -3.58
C GLU A 188 -1.85 9.05 -4.01
N ASP A 189 -0.82 9.87 -3.76
CA ASP A 189 0.57 9.52 -4.07
C ASP A 189 1.03 8.28 -3.31
N TYR A 190 0.70 8.22 -2.00
CA TYR A 190 0.93 7.02 -1.20
C TYR A 190 0.17 5.81 -1.74
N ALA A 191 -1.09 6.00 -2.15
CA ALA A 191 -1.92 4.91 -2.66
C ALA A 191 -1.36 4.39 -4.00
N ILE A 192 -0.99 5.29 -4.92
CA ILE A 192 -0.40 4.94 -6.21
C ILE A 192 0.94 4.21 -6.02
N ALA A 193 1.82 4.72 -5.15
CA ALA A 193 3.09 4.07 -4.85
C ALA A 193 2.90 2.65 -4.28
N LYS A 194 1.94 2.45 -3.36
CA LYS A 194 1.60 1.12 -2.83
C LYS A 194 1.02 0.20 -3.89
N TYR A 195 0.11 0.71 -4.72
CA TYR A 195 -0.52 -0.03 -5.80
C TYR A 195 0.53 -0.61 -6.75
N VAL A 196 1.44 0.24 -7.23
CA VAL A 196 2.52 -0.18 -8.14
C VAL A 196 3.53 -1.11 -7.45
N ALA A 197 3.91 -0.84 -6.20
CA ALA A 197 4.84 -1.69 -5.46
C ALA A 197 4.28 -3.09 -5.19
N LEU A 198 2.98 -3.21 -4.88
CA LEU A 198 2.30 -4.49 -4.67
C LEU A 198 2.26 -5.32 -5.94
N GLN A 199 1.91 -4.71 -7.08
CA GLN A 199 1.98 -5.37 -8.39
C GLN A 199 3.40 -5.84 -8.70
N ALA A 200 4.37 -4.96 -8.56
CA ALA A 200 5.77 -5.26 -8.79
C ALA A 200 6.31 -6.34 -7.84
N ALA A 201 5.76 -6.46 -6.63
CA ALA A 201 6.08 -7.53 -5.69
C ALA A 201 5.35 -8.85 -5.94
N GLY A 202 4.50 -8.94 -6.97
CA GLY A 202 3.82 -10.16 -7.40
C GLY A 202 2.51 -10.44 -6.68
N VAL A 203 1.80 -9.40 -6.22
CA VAL A 203 0.37 -9.50 -5.90
C VAL A 203 -0.41 -9.46 -7.22
N ALA A 204 -1.39 -10.34 -7.39
CA ALA A 204 -2.16 -10.40 -8.62
C ALA A 204 -2.93 -9.09 -8.86
N PRO A 205 -2.93 -8.53 -10.09
CA PRO A 205 -3.59 -7.25 -10.36
C PRO A 205 -5.06 -7.21 -9.96
N GLU A 206 -5.77 -8.33 -10.15
CA GLU A 206 -7.19 -8.48 -9.77
C GLU A 206 -7.42 -8.50 -8.26
N ASP A 207 -6.38 -8.66 -7.47
CA ASP A 207 -6.43 -8.64 -6.01
C ASP A 207 -6.03 -7.28 -5.40
N ILE A 208 -5.78 -6.27 -6.25
CA ILE A 208 -5.37 -4.93 -5.81
C ILE A 208 -6.32 -3.90 -6.40
N GLU A 209 -6.84 -3.02 -5.57
CA GLU A 209 -7.66 -1.91 -6.01
C GLU A 209 -7.24 -0.61 -5.29
N LEU A 210 -7.08 0.48 -6.03
CA LEU A 210 -7.00 1.80 -5.44
C LEU A 210 -8.44 2.29 -5.21
N VAL A 211 -8.74 2.79 -4.02
CA VAL A 211 -10.09 3.19 -3.64
C VAL A 211 -10.09 4.63 -3.15
N VAL A 212 -10.90 5.46 -3.77
CA VAL A 212 -11.21 6.79 -3.25
C VAL A 212 -12.45 6.69 -2.37
N VAL A 213 -12.30 7.05 -1.11
CA VAL A 213 -13.37 7.04 -0.12
C VAL A 213 -13.68 8.45 0.34
N ARG A 214 -14.91 8.69 0.79
CA ARG A 214 -15.31 9.90 1.51
C ARG A 214 -15.43 9.60 3.00
N ASN A 215 -14.73 10.34 3.83
CA ASN A 215 -14.95 10.32 5.27
C ASN A 215 -16.34 10.91 5.59
N THR A 216 -17.18 10.15 6.30
CA THR A 216 -18.55 10.57 6.59
C THR A 216 -18.64 11.68 7.64
N ASP A 217 -17.62 11.84 8.48
CA ASP A 217 -17.61 12.84 9.54
C ASP A 217 -17.10 14.20 9.03
N THR A 218 -16.02 14.19 8.22
CA THR A 218 -15.37 15.42 7.73
C THR A 218 -15.77 15.79 6.29
N SER A 219 -16.41 14.88 5.56
CA SER A 219 -16.71 15.00 4.14
C SER A 219 -15.47 15.15 3.23
N GLU A 220 -14.27 14.80 3.75
CA GLU A 220 -13.03 14.78 3.00
C GLU A 220 -12.91 13.51 2.17
N ASN A 221 -12.36 13.65 0.97
CA ASN A 221 -11.97 12.50 0.17
C ASN A 221 -10.59 11.99 0.65
N HIS A 222 -10.40 10.68 0.53
CA HIS A 222 -9.17 10.02 0.92
C HIS A 222 -8.90 8.84 0.01
N ALA A 223 -7.65 8.64 -0.39
CA ALA A 223 -7.23 7.52 -1.22
C ALA A 223 -6.54 6.45 -0.37
N VAL A 224 -6.90 5.21 -0.62
CA VAL A 224 -6.31 4.02 0.02
C VAL A 224 -6.13 2.91 -1.00
N VAL A 225 -5.36 1.88 -0.65
CA VAL A 225 -5.31 0.64 -1.44
C VAL A 225 -6.04 -0.46 -0.69
N ALA A 226 -6.85 -1.21 -1.42
CA ALA A 226 -7.47 -2.45 -0.95
C ALA A 226 -6.76 -3.64 -1.59
N VAL A 227 -6.47 -4.67 -0.80
CA VAL A 227 -5.89 -5.93 -1.27
C VAL A 227 -6.75 -7.09 -0.81
N TRP A 228 -7.09 -7.98 -1.74
CA TRP A 228 -7.77 -9.23 -1.42
C TRP A 228 -6.77 -10.21 -0.81
N LEU A 229 -7.04 -10.64 0.40
CA LEU A 229 -6.17 -11.52 1.16
C LEU A 229 -6.99 -12.46 2.04
N ASP A 230 -6.77 -13.77 1.90
CA ASP A 230 -7.38 -14.81 2.75
C ASP A 230 -8.91 -14.67 2.86
N GLY A 231 -9.58 -14.37 1.74
CA GLY A 231 -11.05 -14.28 1.70
C GLY A 231 -11.62 -12.94 2.18
N THR A 232 -10.80 -11.92 2.39
CA THR A 232 -11.26 -10.58 2.81
C THR A 232 -10.44 -9.47 2.16
N TRP A 233 -11.06 -8.31 1.98
CA TRP A 233 -10.34 -7.10 1.60
C TRP A 233 -9.67 -6.48 2.83
N VAL A 234 -8.36 -6.19 2.71
CA VAL A 234 -7.59 -5.42 3.70
C VAL A 234 -7.18 -4.08 3.13
N ILE A 235 -7.24 -3.04 3.96
CA ILE A 235 -6.97 -1.67 3.57
C ILE A 235 -5.58 -1.26 4.02
N LEU A 236 -4.84 -0.65 3.10
CA LEU A 236 -3.54 -0.02 3.28
C LEU A 236 -3.75 1.50 3.22
N ASP A 237 -3.59 2.14 4.36
CA ASP A 237 -3.80 3.57 4.54
C ASP A 237 -2.47 4.26 4.90
N ASN A 238 -2.22 5.46 4.36
CA ASN A 238 -1.02 6.24 4.73
C ASN A 238 -1.06 6.76 6.17
N ARG A 239 -2.25 6.84 6.76
CA ARG A 239 -2.47 7.26 8.14
C ARG A 239 -2.27 6.13 9.15
N ARG A 240 -2.05 4.87 8.70
CA ARG A 240 -1.96 3.67 9.55
C ARG A 240 -0.89 2.71 9.05
N LEU A 241 -0.07 2.21 9.97
CA LEU A 241 0.88 1.16 9.65
C LEU A 241 0.24 -0.24 9.63
N ALA A 242 -0.86 -0.42 10.36
CA ALA A 242 -1.58 -1.68 10.43
C ALA A 242 -2.50 -1.87 9.22
N LEU A 243 -2.60 -3.10 8.75
CA LEU A 243 -3.59 -3.54 7.76
C LEU A 243 -4.94 -3.74 8.45
N VAL A 244 -5.97 -3.06 7.97
CA VAL A 244 -7.31 -3.09 8.56
C VAL A 244 -8.29 -3.76 7.60
N PRO A 245 -9.09 -4.75 8.02
CA PRO A 245 -10.15 -5.30 7.18
C PRO A 245 -11.14 -4.23 6.72
N ALA A 246 -11.52 -4.23 5.44
CA ALA A 246 -12.44 -3.23 4.88
C ALA A 246 -13.77 -3.15 5.66
N ARG A 247 -14.26 -4.29 6.16
CA ARG A 247 -15.49 -4.35 6.98
C ARG A 247 -15.41 -3.61 8.32
N GLU A 248 -14.20 -3.31 8.79
CA GLU A 248 -13.98 -2.56 10.04
C GLU A 248 -13.91 -1.04 9.82
N ILE A 249 -13.84 -0.59 8.56
CA ILE A 249 -13.84 0.82 8.20
C ILE A 249 -15.29 1.34 8.20
N ARG A 250 -15.72 1.96 9.29
CA ARG A 250 -17.13 2.36 9.47
C ARG A 250 -17.45 3.79 9.03
N ARG A 251 -16.40 4.64 8.89
CA ARG A 251 -16.56 6.08 8.62
C ARG A 251 -16.04 6.47 7.25
N ALA A 252 -16.19 5.57 6.28
CA ALA A 252 -15.76 5.81 4.92
C ALA A 252 -16.80 5.23 3.95
N THR A 253 -17.23 6.06 3.00
CA THR A 253 -18.06 5.64 1.89
C THR A 253 -17.19 5.59 0.64
N PRO A 254 -17.04 4.46 -0.04
CA PRO A 254 -16.30 4.41 -1.29
C PRO A 254 -17.01 5.22 -2.38
N LEU A 255 -16.24 6.03 -3.10
CA LEU A 255 -16.71 6.83 -4.22
C LEU A 255 -16.28 6.23 -5.55
N PHE A 256 -15.01 5.84 -5.64
CA PHE A 256 -14.41 5.26 -6.84
C PHE A 256 -13.52 4.09 -6.48
N VAL A 257 -13.52 3.11 -7.37
CA VAL A 257 -12.60 1.97 -7.35
C VAL A 257 -11.83 1.97 -8.65
N ILE A 258 -10.53 1.84 -8.58
CA ILE A 258 -9.60 2.09 -9.67
C ILE A 258 -8.64 0.90 -9.78
N ASP A 259 -8.51 0.38 -10.99
CA ASP A 259 -7.60 -0.69 -11.35
C ASP A 259 -6.91 -0.42 -12.71
N GLU A 260 -6.16 -1.38 -13.22
CA GLU A 260 -5.51 -1.25 -14.54
C GLU A 260 -6.51 -1.04 -15.69
N GLN A 261 -7.75 -1.49 -15.53
CA GLN A 261 -8.80 -1.43 -16.55
C GLN A 261 -9.53 -0.07 -16.54
N GLY A 262 -9.30 0.77 -15.52
CA GLY A 262 -9.86 2.11 -15.42
C GLY A 262 -10.57 2.40 -14.10
N VAL A 263 -11.51 3.31 -14.15
CA VAL A 263 -12.23 3.84 -12.99
C VAL A 263 -13.65 3.30 -12.98
N ARG A 264 -14.11 2.88 -11.82
CA ARG A 264 -15.51 2.52 -11.54
C ARG A 264 -16.04 3.41 -10.43
N GLN A 265 -17.24 3.97 -10.63
CA GLN A 265 -17.92 4.75 -9.61
C GLN A 265 -18.79 3.85 -8.75
N SER A 266 -18.67 3.99 -7.43
CA SER A 266 -19.50 3.26 -6.48
C SER A 266 -20.96 3.69 -6.58
N MET A 267 -21.85 2.71 -6.67
CA MET A 267 -23.29 2.93 -6.64
C MET A 267 -23.75 3.01 -5.19
N ALA A 268 -24.54 4.03 -4.85
CA ALA A 268 -25.20 4.05 -3.57
C ALA A 268 -26.12 2.82 -3.45
N PRO A 269 -26.19 2.15 -2.29
CA PRO A 269 -27.14 1.06 -2.11
C PRO A 269 -28.55 1.61 -2.38
N THR A 270 -29.22 1.06 -3.39
CA THR A 270 -30.63 1.37 -3.62
C THR A 270 -31.37 0.91 -2.37
N ALA A 271 -32.30 1.75 -1.87
CA ALA A 271 -33.06 1.49 -0.63
C ALA A 271 -33.75 0.11 -0.57
N ASN A 272 -33.88 -0.57 -1.71
CA ASN A 272 -34.43 -1.92 -1.83
C ASN A 272 -33.43 -3.09 -1.58
N ALA A 273 -32.13 -2.82 -1.53
CA ALA A 273 -31.14 -3.90 -1.25
C ALA A 273 -31.07 -4.26 0.25
N GLN A 274 -31.40 -3.31 1.12
CA GLN A 274 -31.38 -3.52 2.58
C GLN A 274 -32.56 -4.35 3.11
N LEU A 275 -33.60 -4.57 2.30
CA LEU A 275 -34.79 -5.34 2.71
C LEU A 275 -34.69 -6.85 2.39
N ARG A 276 -33.60 -7.33 1.78
CA ARG A 276 -33.44 -8.75 1.42
C ARG A 276 -32.56 -9.57 2.37
N GLU A 277 -31.88 -8.94 3.33
CA GLU A 277 -31.12 -9.65 4.36
C GLU A 277 -31.76 -9.40 5.73
N GLY A 278 -32.76 -10.19 6.08
CA GLY A 278 -33.23 -10.26 7.46
C GLY A 278 -34.71 -10.28 7.69
N VAL A 279 -35.41 -11.24 7.10
CA VAL A 279 -36.63 -11.76 7.73
C VAL A 279 -36.49 -13.27 7.79
N PRO A 280 -36.22 -13.88 8.96
CA PRO A 280 -36.45 -15.30 9.12
C PRO A 280 -37.96 -15.53 8.99
N ALA A 281 -38.35 -16.35 8.02
CA ALA A 281 -39.71 -16.85 7.93
C ALA A 281 -40.05 -17.56 9.24
N LEU A 282 -40.85 -16.92 10.05
CA LEU A 282 -41.61 -17.57 11.11
C LEU A 282 -42.84 -18.19 10.46
N PHE A 283 -42.76 -19.51 10.25
CA PHE A 283 -43.92 -20.43 10.37
C PHE A 283 -43.35 -21.80 10.77
#